data_69dfd52971c71d3b7c181c11178323e0
#
_entry.id   69dfd52971c71d3b7c181c11178323e0
#
_cell.length_a   1.000
_cell.length_b   1.000
_cell.length_c   1.000
_cell.angle_alpha   90.00
_cell.angle_beta   90.00
_cell.angle_gamma   90.00
#
_symmetry.space_group_name_H-M   'P 1'
#
loop_
_entity.id
_entity.type
_entity.pdbx_description
1 polymer ?
#
loop_
_entity_poly.entity_id
_entity_poly.type
_entity_poly.pdbx_seq_one_letter_code
_entity_poly.pdbx_strand_id
1 'polypeptide(L)'
;MALTDLTLSELWDYQPDVQEPAGFDAFWTTTLAEARRHDLDVRIVPVDTPLTLVDVHDVTFAGFGGEPVRAWLTVPRGAAGPLPAVVEYNGYGGGRGLPHERLVWANAGYAHLFMDTRGQGSSWGSGGDTPDPVGSGPSVPGFMTRGILDPAEHYFRRLFTDAVRAVDAVRSLDRVDASRVAVCGGSQGGGISLAVAGLVPDLVGVMPDVPFLCHFRRAVDIADTDPYGEITRYLAVHRDRVEQVFDTLSYLDGANFAPRAQAPALFSVGLMDPICPPSTVFAAYHRYAGEKQIEVYGFNQHEGGQEHQRARQLGWLADRV
;
A
#
# COMPACT_ATOMS: atom_id res chain seq x y z
N MET A 1 -14.58 -4.87 -22.00
CA MET A 1 -13.69 -6.02 -22.28
C MET A 1 -12.27 -5.55 -22.00
N ALA A 2 -11.54 -6.20 -21.11
CA ALA A 2 -10.12 -5.89 -20.92
C ALA A 2 -9.39 -6.04 -22.25
N LEU A 3 -8.52 -5.11 -22.61
CA LEU A 3 -7.78 -5.14 -23.87
C LEU A 3 -6.68 -6.20 -23.90
N THR A 4 -6.19 -6.58 -22.72
CA THR A 4 -4.96 -7.36 -22.54
C THR A 4 -5.08 -8.48 -21.51
N ASP A 5 -6.25 -8.71 -20.90
CA ASP A 5 -6.47 -9.66 -19.83
C ASP A 5 -7.81 -10.41 -20.00
N LEU A 6 -8.21 -11.17 -19.00
CA LEU A 6 -9.44 -11.97 -18.98
C LEU A 6 -10.70 -11.07 -19.08
N THR A 7 -11.76 -11.62 -19.65
CA THR A 7 -13.07 -10.96 -19.63
C THR A 7 -13.62 -10.86 -18.19
N LEU A 8 -14.57 -9.97 -17.95
CA LEU A 8 -15.16 -9.82 -16.61
C LEU A 8 -15.78 -11.12 -16.09
N SER A 9 -16.41 -11.93 -16.96
CA SER A 9 -16.95 -13.23 -16.55
C SER A 9 -15.85 -14.19 -16.12
N GLU A 10 -14.74 -14.25 -16.87
CA GLU A 10 -13.60 -15.09 -16.51
C GLU A 10 -12.90 -14.60 -15.24
N LEU A 11 -12.88 -13.28 -15.02
CA LEU A 11 -12.33 -12.71 -13.79
C LEU A 11 -13.11 -13.12 -12.53
N TRP A 12 -14.44 -13.20 -12.62
CA TRP A 12 -15.26 -13.69 -11.51
C TRP A 12 -15.04 -15.16 -11.20
N ASP A 13 -14.70 -15.97 -12.19
CA ASP A 13 -14.43 -17.41 -12.06
C ASP A 13 -12.94 -17.71 -11.89
N TYR A 14 -12.09 -16.67 -11.87
CA TYR A 14 -10.64 -16.83 -11.85
C TYR A 14 -10.14 -17.49 -10.58
N GLN A 15 -9.44 -18.62 -10.74
CA GLN A 15 -8.76 -19.34 -9.66
C GLN A 15 -7.25 -19.07 -9.77
N PRO A 16 -6.70 -18.13 -8.99
CA PRO A 16 -5.30 -17.76 -9.11
C PRO A 16 -4.38 -18.87 -8.57
N ASP A 17 -3.40 -19.26 -9.38
CA ASP A 17 -2.28 -20.10 -8.95
C ASP A 17 -1.17 -19.20 -8.37
N VAL A 18 -1.31 -18.86 -7.09
CA VAL A 18 -0.34 -18.02 -6.36
C VAL A 18 0.45 -18.90 -5.43
N GLN A 19 1.76 -18.96 -5.64
CA GLN A 19 2.67 -19.68 -4.76
C GLN A 19 2.85 -18.90 -3.44
N GLU A 20 2.61 -19.59 -2.33
CA GLU A 20 2.87 -19.06 -1.00
C GLU A 20 4.07 -19.77 -0.40
N PRO A 21 5.12 -19.04 0.05
CA PRO A 21 6.29 -19.67 0.64
C PRO A 21 5.97 -20.21 2.03
N ALA A 22 6.47 -21.41 2.35
CA ALA A 22 6.21 -22.07 3.64
C ALA A 22 6.66 -21.24 4.87
N GLY A 23 7.63 -20.34 4.68
CA GLY A 23 8.15 -19.47 5.74
C GLY A 23 7.45 -18.11 5.86
N PHE A 24 6.35 -17.84 5.13
CA PHE A 24 5.72 -16.52 5.03
C PHE A 24 5.41 -15.90 6.40
N ASP A 25 4.68 -16.60 7.24
CA ASP A 25 4.26 -16.06 8.55
C ASP A 25 5.44 -15.86 9.50
N ALA A 26 6.40 -16.78 9.52
CA ALA A 26 7.60 -16.65 10.34
C ALA A 26 8.46 -15.46 9.91
N PHE A 27 8.61 -15.24 8.61
CA PHE A 27 9.34 -14.12 8.03
C PHE A 27 8.75 -12.77 8.48
N TRP A 28 7.46 -12.58 8.34
CA TRP A 28 6.79 -11.33 8.69
C TRP A 28 6.70 -11.13 10.20
N THR A 29 6.42 -12.18 10.97
CA THR A 29 6.43 -12.12 12.43
C THR A 29 7.81 -11.68 12.95
N THR A 30 8.89 -12.25 12.43
CA THR A 30 10.25 -11.88 12.81
C THR A 30 10.57 -10.46 12.38
N THR A 31 10.23 -10.08 11.14
CA THR A 31 10.48 -8.74 10.61
C THR A 31 9.81 -7.65 11.48
N LEU A 32 8.54 -7.84 11.84
CA LEU A 32 7.83 -6.87 12.67
C LEU A 32 8.33 -6.86 14.13
N ALA A 33 8.69 -8.03 14.67
CA ALA A 33 9.28 -8.10 16.00
C ALA A 33 10.62 -7.36 16.07
N GLU A 34 11.45 -7.46 15.03
CA GLU A 34 12.71 -6.71 14.90
C GLU A 34 12.45 -5.20 14.84
N ALA A 35 11.53 -4.76 13.99
CA ALA A 35 11.20 -3.34 13.86
C ALA A 35 10.66 -2.74 15.16
N ARG A 36 9.84 -3.50 15.90
CA ARG A 36 9.25 -3.10 17.18
C ARG A 36 10.23 -3.09 18.38
N ARG A 37 11.48 -3.54 18.20
CA ARG A 37 12.55 -3.31 19.19
C ARG A 37 13.00 -1.85 19.26
N HIS A 38 12.75 -1.10 18.19
CA HIS A 38 12.98 0.34 18.14
C HIS A 38 11.76 1.07 18.67
N ASP A 39 11.97 1.99 19.62
CA ASP A 39 10.92 2.88 20.07
C ASP A 39 10.30 3.59 18.86
N LEU A 40 9.01 3.87 18.93
CA LEU A 40 8.29 4.47 17.81
C LEU A 40 8.74 5.93 17.54
N ASP A 41 9.23 6.62 18.56
CA ASP A 41 9.79 7.99 18.55
C ASP A 41 8.95 8.98 17.70
N VAL A 42 7.64 8.97 17.92
CA VAL A 42 6.71 9.81 17.14
C VAL A 42 6.94 11.27 17.51
N ARG A 43 7.29 12.07 16.52
CA ARG A 43 7.46 13.52 16.61
C ARG A 43 6.42 14.20 15.74
N ILE A 44 5.74 15.21 16.29
CA ILE A 44 4.67 15.94 15.64
C ILE A 44 5.00 17.42 15.69
N VAL A 45 5.17 18.05 14.52
CA VAL A 45 5.46 19.47 14.41
C VAL A 45 4.33 20.16 13.63
N PRO A 46 3.64 21.16 14.23
CA PRO A 46 2.64 21.94 13.50
C PRO A 46 3.24 22.59 12.25
N VAL A 47 2.47 22.59 11.16
CA VAL A 47 2.86 23.25 9.90
C VAL A 47 1.98 24.47 9.69
N ASP A 48 2.58 25.62 9.48
CA ASP A 48 1.86 26.83 9.13
C ASP A 48 1.33 26.72 7.69
N THR A 49 0.02 26.78 7.54
CA THR A 49 -0.68 26.69 6.25
C THR A 49 -1.82 27.70 6.20
N PRO A 50 -2.23 28.17 5.01
CA PRO A 50 -3.40 29.04 4.86
C PRO A 50 -4.74 28.32 5.04
N LEU A 51 -4.73 27.02 5.39
CA LEU A 51 -5.94 26.22 5.58
C LEU A 51 -6.66 26.62 6.87
N THR A 52 -7.97 26.83 6.80
CA THR A 52 -8.78 27.34 7.92
C THR A 52 -9.59 26.27 8.63
N LEU A 53 -9.91 25.17 7.96
CA LEU A 53 -10.77 24.10 8.47
C LEU A 53 -10.02 22.88 8.98
N VAL A 54 -8.72 22.79 8.71
CA VAL A 54 -7.87 21.66 9.12
C VAL A 54 -6.55 22.17 9.70
N ASP A 55 -5.97 21.39 10.60
CA ASP A 55 -4.61 21.55 11.10
C ASP A 55 -3.73 20.48 10.46
N VAL A 56 -2.54 20.88 9.98
CA VAL A 56 -1.56 20.00 9.37
C VAL A 56 -0.31 19.90 10.23
N HIS A 57 0.23 18.71 10.36
CA HIS A 57 1.43 18.44 11.13
C HIS A 57 2.41 17.62 10.31
N ASP A 58 3.69 17.98 10.40
CA ASP A 58 4.81 17.12 9.95
C ASP A 58 5.05 16.06 11.03
N VAL A 59 4.86 14.79 10.66
CA VAL A 59 5.06 13.66 11.55
C VAL A 59 6.30 12.90 11.12
N THR A 60 7.10 12.49 12.11
CA THR A 60 8.21 11.55 11.92
C THR A 60 8.05 10.41 12.92
N PHE A 61 8.26 9.18 12.48
CA PHE A 61 8.23 7.99 13.32
C PHE A 61 9.30 6.99 12.89
N ALA A 62 9.68 6.05 13.79
CA ALA A 62 10.64 5.00 13.49
C ALA A 62 9.99 3.86 12.70
N GLY A 63 10.46 3.66 11.47
CA GLY A 63 10.09 2.57 10.58
C GLY A 63 11.00 1.35 10.69
N PHE A 64 11.30 0.70 9.55
CA PHE A 64 12.23 -0.41 9.45
C PHE A 64 13.61 -0.01 10.01
N GLY A 65 14.18 -0.86 10.85
CA GLY A 65 15.50 -0.62 11.45
C GLY A 65 15.59 0.60 12.38
N GLY A 66 14.46 1.19 12.79
CA GLY A 66 14.43 2.43 13.56
C GLY A 66 14.66 3.69 12.73
N GLU A 67 14.74 3.56 11.41
CA GLU A 67 14.99 4.68 10.50
C GLU A 67 13.79 5.64 10.44
N PRO A 68 14.02 6.96 10.33
CA PRO A 68 12.94 7.94 10.34
C PRO A 68 12.11 7.87 9.05
N VAL A 69 10.80 7.72 9.20
CA VAL A 69 9.80 7.82 8.13
C VAL A 69 8.96 9.07 8.37
N ARG A 70 8.71 9.84 7.31
CA ARG A 70 7.93 11.07 7.40
C ARG A 70 6.49 10.85 6.93
N ALA A 71 5.58 11.67 7.44
CA ALA A 71 4.18 11.67 7.04
C ALA A 71 3.55 13.06 7.22
N TRP A 72 2.46 13.32 6.53
CA TRP A 72 1.56 14.42 6.87
C TRP A 72 0.42 13.88 7.73
N LEU A 73 0.17 14.51 8.89
CA LEU A 73 -1.05 14.30 9.66
C LEU A 73 -1.94 15.52 9.49
N THR A 74 -3.13 15.31 8.91
CA THR A 74 -4.14 16.34 8.76
C THR A 74 -5.34 16.00 9.62
N VAL A 75 -5.81 16.93 10.44
CA VAL A 75 -6.93 16.73 11.35
C VAL A 75 -7.94 17.89 11.24
N PRO A 76 -9.25 17.64 11.40
CA PRO A 76 -10.24 18.71 11.47
C PRO A 76 -9.93 19.69 12.61
N ARG A 77 -9.94 20.99 12.31
CA ARG A 77 -9.69 22.03 13.31
C ARG A 77 -10.80 22.08 14.35
N GLY A 78 -10.43 22.07 15.61
CA GLY A 78 -11.39 22.17 16.73
C GLY A 78 -12.23 20.91 16.96
N ALA A 79 -11.87 19.78 16.36
CA ALA A 79 -12.54 18.51 16.64
C ALA A 79 -12.42 18.14 18.12
N ALA A 80 -13.53 17.69 18.69
CA ALA A 80 -13.62 17.26 20.09
C ALA A 80 -13.44 15.73 20.19
N GLY A 81 -12.56 15.28 21.08
CA GLY A 81 -12.33 13.86 21.36
C GLY A 81 -11.47 13.13 20.31
N PRO A 82 -11.20 11.84 20.54
CA PRO A 82 -10.46 11.01 19.61
C PRO A 82 -11.24 10.76 18.32
N LEU A 83 -10.57 10.90 17.17
CA LEU A 83 -11.11 10.74 15.83
C LEU A 83 -10.85 9.35 15.29
N PRO A 84 -11.75 8.80 14.44
CA PRO A 84 -11.36 7.70 13.58
C PRO A 84 -10.23 8.15 12.65
N ALA A 85 -9.36 7.23 12.26
CA ALA A 85 -8.21 7.56 11.43
C ALA A 85 -8.16 6.77 10.13
N VAL A 86 -7.59 7.41 9.11
CA VAL A 86 -7.23 6.78 7.84
C VAL A 86 -5.73 6.93 7.64
N VAL A 87 -5.03 5.82 7.46
CA VAL A 87 -3.64 5.81 7.00
C VAL A 87 -3.65 5.56 5.49
N GLU A 88 -3.12 6.51 4.73
CA GLU A 88 -3.07 6.43 3.26
C GLU A 88 -1.62 6.25 2.79
N TYR A 89 -1.42 5.32 1.85
CA TYR A 89 -0.14 5.00 1.24
C TYR A 89 -0.10 5.43 -0.21
N ASN A 90 1.10 5.79 -0.69
CA ASN A 90 1.28 6.42 -2.00
C ASN A 90 1.54 5.40 -3.11
N GLY A 91 1.24 5.80 -4.35
CA GLY A 91 1.57 5.08 -5.58
C GLY A 91 3.08 5.04 -5.85
N TYR A 92 3.51 4.14 -6.73
CA TYR A 92 4.91 3.93 -7.10
C TYR A 92 5.55 5.19 -7.68
N GLY A 93 6.73 5.55 -7.15
CA GLY A 93 7.48 6.72 -7.57
C GLY A 93 7.04 8.04 -6.96
N GLY A 94 5.88 8.09 -6.28
CA GLY A 94 5.40 9.29 -5.59
C GLY A 94 5.90 9.41 -4.15
N GLY A 95 5.84 10.63 -3.60
CA GLY A 95 6.13 10.95 -2.21
C GLY A 95 4.98 11.65 -1.52
N ARG A 96 5.16 12.05 -0.26
CA ARG A 96 4.09 12.66 0.54
C ARG A 96 3.59 14.01 0.04
N GLY A 97 4.32 14.65 -0.90
CA GLY A 97 3.94 15.92 -1.49
C GLY A 97 3.88 17.08 -0.50
N LEU A 98 3.05 18.06 -0.80
CA LEU A 98 2.88 19.27 0.00
C LEU A 98 1.76 19.11 1.04
N PRO A 99 1.80 19.85 2.16
CA PRO A 99 0.88 19.67 3.30
C PRO A 99 -0.60 19.98 2.99
N HIS A 100 -0.91 20.57 1.84
CA HIS A 100 -2.27 20.95 1.45
C HIS A 100 -2.89 20.07 0.35
N GLU A 101 -2.21 19.00 -0.08
CA GLU A 101 -2.68 18.20 -1.23
C GLU A 101 -3.72 17.13 -0.87
N ARG A 102 -3.71 16.61 0.36
CA ARG A 102 -4.51 15.45 0.78
C ARG A 102 -5.49 15.80 1.90
N LEU A 103 -6.60 16.46 1.54
CA LEU A 103 -7.53 17.05 2.52
C LEU A 103 -8.87 16.32 2.67
N VAL A 104 -9.19 15.38 1.77
CA VAL A 104 -10.54 14.79 1.68
C VAL A 104 -10.92 14.08 2.96
N TRP A 105 -10.08 13.23 3.52
CA TRP A 105 -10.36 12.49 4.74
C TRP A 105 -10.53 13.40 5.96
N ALA A 106 -9.68 14.40 6.11
CA ALA A 106 -9.80 15.35 7.21
C ALA A 106 -11.07 16.20 7.09
N ASN A 107 -11.47 16.61 5.88
CA ASN A 107 -12.74 17.30 5.67
C ASN A 107 -13.97 16.40 5.91
N ALA A 108 -13.80 15.07 5.84
CA ALA A 108 -14.84 14.10 6.18
C ALA A 108 -14.84 13.72 7.68
N GLY A 109 -13.99 14.33 8.51
CA GLY A 109 -14.00 14.14 9.96
C GLY A 109 -12.96 13.15 10.50
N TYR A 110 -12.05 12.64 9.66
CA TYR A 110 -11.02 11.68 10.06
C TYR A 110 -9.70 12.37 10.40
N ALA A 111 -8.93 11.78 11.31
CA ALA A 111 -7.49 12.03 11.36
C ALA A 111 -6.85 11.30 10.17
N HIS A 112 -6.17 12.03 9.28
CA HIS A 112 -5.58 11.46 8.08
C HIS A 112 -4.05 11.49 8.18
N LEU A 113 -3.43 10.30 8.21
CA LEU A 113 -1.99 10.14 8.13
C LEU A 113 -1.59 9.70 6.73
N PHE A 114 -0.94 10.57 5.98
CA PHE A 114 -0.40 10.26 4.66
C PHE A 114 1.09 9.98 4.74
N MET A 115 1.46 8.68 4.62
CA MET A 115 2.83 8.21 4.78
C MET A 115 3.67 8.54 3.54
N ASP A 116 4.86 9.06 3.76
CA ASP A 116 5.89 9.19 2.72
C ASP A 116 6.51 7.83 2.38
N THR A 117 6.96 7.67 1.15
CA THR A 117 7.51 6.41 0.66
C THR A 117 9.02 6.48 0.62
N ARG A 118 9.70 5.68 1.48
CA ARG A 118 11.16 5.67 1.57
C ARG A 118 11.84 5.56 0.21
N GLY A 119 12.80 6.44 -0.07
CA GLY A 119 13.61 6.45 -1.29
C GLY A 119 12.87 6.79 -2.58
N GLN A 120 11.55 7.03 -2.51
CA GLN A 120 10.72 7.46 -3.65
C GLN A 120 10.41 8.97 -3.59
N GLY A 121 9.55 9.46 -4.47
CA GLY A 121 9.10 10.87 -4.44
C GLY A 121 9.71 11.75 -5.52
N SER A 122 10.33 11.18 -6.56
CA SER A 122 10.97 11.97 -7.62
C SER A 122 10.48 11.64 -9.03
N SER A 123 9.47 10.76 -9.16
CA SER A 123 8.94 10.38 -10.47
C SER A 123 7.71 11.20 -10.86
N TRP A 124 6.91 11.62 -9.89
CA TRP A 124 5.70 12.42 -10.09
C TRP A 124 5.24 13.05 -8.76
N GLY A 125 4.26 13.96 -8.81
CA GLY A 125 3.74 14.69 -7.66
C GLY A 125 4.68 15.80 -7.19
N SER A 126 4.64 16.12 -5.90
CA SER A 126 5.32 17.28 -5.31
C SER A 126 6.46 16.91 -4.35
N GLY A 127 6.98 15.69 -4.50
CA GLY A 127 8.20 15.28 -3.80
C GLY A 127 7.97 14.36 -2.60
N GLY A 128 9.09 13.83 -2.07
CA GLY A 128 9.18 13.01 -0.87
C GLY A 128 10.44 13.34 -0.08
N ASP A 129 10.45 13.03 1.21
CA ASP A 129 11.52 13.41 2.14
C ASP A 129 12.06 12.23 2.98
N THR A 130 11.59 11.02 2.75
CA THR A 130 12.03 9.83 3.50
C THR A 130 13.15 9.13 2.73
N PRO A 131 14.40 9.11 3.22
CA PRO A 131 15.50 8.41 2.57
C PRO A 131 15.37 6.89 2.71
N ASP A 132 16.00 6.14 1.79
CA ASP A 132 16.28 4.71 1.95
C ASP A 132 17.81 4.51 1.99
N PRO A 133 18.42 4.40 3.18
CA PRO A 133 19.87 4.32 3.33
C PRO A 133 20.43 2.93 2.97
N VAL A 134 19.58 1.94 2.74
CA VAL A 134 20.01 0.57 2.47
C VAL A 134 20.36 0.41 0.99
N GLY A 135 21.59 -0.01 0.70
CA GLY A 135 22.02 -0.39 -0.63
C GLY A 135 21.54 -1.79 -1.03
N SER A 136 21.57 -2.07 -2.33
CA SER A 136 21.28 -3.40 -2.87
C SER A 136 22.35 -3.83 -3.87
N GLY A 137 22.39 -5.13 -4.22
CA GLY A 137 23.22 -5.66 -5.31
C GLY A 137 22.77 -5.16 -6.69
N PRO A 138 23.24 -5.81 -7.78
CA PRO A 138 22.84 -5.43 -9.14
C PRO A 138 21.33 -5.40 -9.31
N SER A 139 20.79 -4.29 -9.80
CA SER A 139 19.35 -4.07 -9.98
C SER A 139 19.08 -3.22 -11.24
N VAL A 140 17.86 -3.28 -11.73
CA VAL A 140 17.33 -2.39 -12.76
C VAL A 140 16.93 -1.06 -12.10
N PRO A 141 17.04 0.09 -12.78
CA PRO A 141 16.51 1.36 -12.27
C PRO A 141 15.04 1.24 -11.85
N GLY A 142 14.75 1.68 -10.64
CA GLY A 142 13.44 1.53 -9.98
C GLY A 142 13.57 0.82 -8.64
N PHE A 143 12.48 0.25 -8.12
CA PHE A 143 12.46 -0.35 -6.78
C PHE A 143 12.14 -1.85 -6.79
N MET A 144 11.61 -2.40 -7.91
CA MET A 144 11.14 -3.78 -7.98
C MET A 144 12.26 -4.80 -7.87
N THR A 145 13.47 -4.43 -8.26
CA THR A 145 14.61 -5.36 -8.31
C THR A 145 15.66 -5.12 -7.23
N ARG A 146 15.44 -4.15 -6.32
CA ARG A 146 16.37 -3.88 -5.22
C ARG A 146 16.30 -4.98 -4.17
N GLY A 147 17.37 -5.79 -4.09
CA GLY A 147 17.44 -6.96 -3.20
C GLY A 147 16.60 -8.15 -3.68
N ILE A 148 16.30 -8.26 -4.99
CA ILE A 148 15.35 -9.24 -5.57
C ILE A 148 15.73 -10.71 -5.38
N LEU A 149 16.96 -11.01 -4.97
CA LEU A 149 17.42 -12.39 -4.76
C LEU A 149 17.22 -12.90 -3.34
N ASP A 150 16.84 -12.03 -2.39
CA ASP A 150 16.63 -12.40 -0.99
C ASP A 150 15.48 -11.56 -0.40
N PRO A 151 14.40 -12.18 0.10
CA PRO A 151 13.29 -11.43 0.69
C PRO A 151 13.72 -10.57 1.89
N ALA A 152 14.79 -10.97 2.61
CA ALA A 152 15.31 -10.19 3.74
C ALA A 152 15.96 -8.87 3.29
N GLU A 153 16.53 -8.83 2.09
CA GLU A 153 17.19 -7.65 1.52
C GLU A 153 16.26 -6.80 0.63
N HIS A 154 15.08 -7.32 0.30
CA HIS A 154 14.20 -6.67 -0.67
C HIS A 154 13.65 -5.34 -0.16
N TYR A 155 13.57 -4.35 -1.06
CA TYR A 155 13.06 -3.01 -0.79
C TYR A 155 11.65 -3.03 -0.15
N PHE A 156 10.73 -3.83 -0.67
CA PHE A 156 9.35 -3.88 -0.16
C PHE A 156 9.23 -4.51 1.23
N ARG A 157 10.18 -5.32 1.71
CA ARG A 157 10.21 -5.71 3.13
C ARG A 157 10.29 -4.48 4.02
N ARG A 158 11.16 -3.52 3.68
CA ARG A 158 11.34 -2.28 4.44
C ARG A 158 10.10 -1.40 4.36
N LEU A 159 9.56 -1.23 3.15
CA LEU A 159 8.40 -0.37 2.93
C LEU A 159 7.13 -0.91 3.61
N PHE A 160 6.87 -2.20 3.57
CA PHE A 160 5.71 -2.79 4.25
C PHE A 160 5.86 -2.71 5.78
N THR A 161 7.09 -2.83 6.29
CA THR A 161 7.38 -2.61 7.71
C THR A 161 7.08 -1.17 8.11
N ASP A 162 7.49 -0.17 7.31
CA ASP A 162 7.16 1.24 7.56
C ASP A 162 5.65 1.47 7.58
N ALA A 163 4.93 0.82 6.67
CA ALA A 163 3.48 0.95 6.58
C ALA A 163 2.74 0.39 7.82
N VAL A 164 3.20 -0.72 8.37
CA VAL A 164 2.69 -1.23 9.65
C VAL A 164 3.05 -0.28 10.79
N ARG A 165 4.28 0.24 10.82
CA ARG A 165 4.71 1.22 11.84
C ARG A 165 3.94 2.55 11.74
N ALA A 166 3.46 2.94 10.56
CA ALA A 166 2.57 4.09 10.38
C ALA A 166 1.22 3.87 11.10
N VAL A 167 0.68 2.64 11.07
CA VAL A 167 -0.51 2.29 11.87
C VAL A 167 -0.20 2.32 13.36
N ASP A 168 0.94 1.75 13.79
CA ASP A 168 1.38 1.84 15.19
C ASP A 168 1.49 3.33 15.62
N ALA A 169 2.07 4.19 14.75
CA ALA A 169 2.25 5.61 15.02
C ALA A 169 0.92 6.36 15.16
N VAL A 170 -0.01 6.18 14.23
CA VAL A 170 -1.30 6.88 14.29
C VAL A 170 -2.10 6.45 15.53
N ARG A 171 -2.03 5.17 15.90
CA ARG A 171 -2.68 4.64 17.11
C ARG A 171 -2.10 5.17 18.43
N SER A 172 -0.87 5.63 18.43
CA SER A 172 -0.23 6.21 19.63
C SER A 172 -0.65 7.67 19.91
N LEU A 173 -1.41 8.27 19.00
CA LEU A 173 -1.79 9.68 19.11
C LEU A 173 -3.04 9.87 19.98
N ASP A 174 -2.99 10.73 20.99
CA ASP A 174 -4.13 11.04 21.88
C ASP A 174 -5.39 11.52 21.13
N ARG A 175 -5.21 12.10 19.95
CA ARG A 175 -6.30 12.59 19.08
C ARG A 175 -6.97 11.51 18.25
N VAL A 176 -6.46 10.28 18.26
CA VAL A 176 -6.94 9.17 17.45
C VAL A 176 -7.58 8.12 18.32
N ASP A 177 -8.72 7.63 17.88
CA ASP A 177 -9.30 6.40 18.43
C ASP A 177 -8.56 5.20 17.83
N ALA A 178 -7.68 4.60 18.60
CA ALA A 178 -6.83 3.49 18.17
C ALA A 178 -7.62 2.25 17.69
N SER A 179 -8.89 2.14 18.10
CA SER A 179 -9.79 1.05 17.68
C SER A 179 -10.48 1.31 16.34
N ARG A 180 -10.43 2.55 15.80
CA ARG A 180 -11.10 2.96 14.58
C ARG A 180 -10.11 3.44 13.52
N VAL A 181 -9.22 2.54 13.08
CA VAL A 181 -8.20 2.84 12.08
C VAL A 181 -8.47 2.03 10.81
N ALA A 182 -8.58 2.72 9.67
CA ALA A 182 -8.65 2.15 8.35
C ALA A 182 -7.39 2.46 7.54
N VAL A 183 -7.13 1.66 6.48
CA VAL A 183 -6.02 1.88 5.55
C VAL A 183 -6.52 1.97 4.11
N CYS A 184 -5.88 2.80 3.29
CA CYS A 184 -6.20 2.92 1.88
C CYS A 184 -4.98 3.30 1.02
N GLY A 185 -5.14 3.17 -0.28
CA GLY A 185 -4.17 3.63 -1.24
C GLY A 185 -4.43 3.11 -2.64
N GLY A 186 -3.89 3.80 -3.64
CA GLY A 186 -3.98 3.40 -5.04
C GLY A 186 -2.69 2.77 -5.53
N SER A 187 -2.79 1.80 -6.45
CA SER A 187 -1.63 1.16 -7.08
C SER A 187 -0.68 0.52 -6.04
N GLN A 188 0.56 0.97 -5.94
CA GLN A 188 1.48 0.56 -4.88
C GLN A 188 0.84 0.74 -3.49
N GLY A 189 0.14 1.86 -3.27
CA GLY A 189 -0.56 2.10 -2.02
C GLY A 189 -1.66 1.07 -1.74
N GLY A 190 -2.32 0.56 -2.77
CA GLY A 190 -3.28 -0.54 -2.67
C GLY A 190 -2.63 -1.86 -2.26
N GLY A 191 -1.49 -2.20 -2.87
CA GLY A 191 -0.69 -3.38 -2.48
C GLY A 191 -0.15 -3.27 -1.06
N ILE A 192 0.32 -2.08 -0.64
CA ILE A 192 0.73 -1.81 0.74
C ILE A 192 -0.46 -1.99 1.69
N SER A 193 -1.64 -1.48 1.33
CA SER A 193 -2.85 -1.64 2.15
C SER A 193 -3.22 -3.11 2.36
N LEU A 194 -3.05 -3.96 1.34
CA LEU A 194 -3.24 -5.42 1.45
C LEU A 194 -2.20 -6.07 2.37
N ALA A 195 -0.93 -5.68 2.25
CA ALA A 195 0.12 -6.17 3.14
C ALA A 195 -0.16 -5.80 4.60
N VAL A 196 -0.53 -4.54 4.84
CA VAL A 196 -0.91 -4.07 6.19
C VAL A 196 -2.15 -4.81 6.70
N ALA A 197 -3.17 -5.02 5.87
CA ALA A 197 -4.37 -5.78 6.26
C ALA A 197 -4.07 -7.23 6.68
N GLY A 198 -3.10 -7.87 6.03
CA GLY A 198 -2.65 -9.21 6.42
C GLY A 198 -1.78 -9.24 7.68
N LEU A 199 -1.17 -8.13 8.05
CA LEU A 199 -0.23 -8.01 9.18
C LEU A 199 -0.82 -7.32 10.41
N VAL A 200 -1.93 -6.60 10.25
CA VAL A 200 -2.63 -5.84 11.31
C VAL A 200 -4.10 -6.27 11.34
N PRO A 201 -4.49 -7.17 12.25
CA PRO A 201 -5.77 -7.86 12.14
C PRO A 201 -7.02 -7.04 12.53
N ASP A 202 -6.85 -5.93 13.24
CA ASP A 202 -7.91 -5.16 13.90
C ASP A 202 -8.18 -3.79 13.24
N LEU A 203 -8.02 -3.71 11.92
CA LEU A 203 -8.44 -2.56 11.14
C LEU A 203 -9.96 -2.55 10.97
N VAL A 204 -10.58 -1.36 10.90
CA VAL A 204 -12.02 -1.22 10.66
C VAL A 204 -12.38 -1.20 9.18
N GLY A 205 -11.40 -0.99 8.30
CA GLY A 205 -11.61 -1.00 6.85
C GLY A 205 -10.31 -0.97 6.06
N VAL A 206 -10.34 -1.60 4.89
CA VAL A 206 -9.22 -1.67 3.94
C VAL A 206 -9.72 -1.28 2.56
N MET A 207 -9.13 -0.27 1.94
CA MET A 207 -9.60 0.25 0.66
C MET A 207 -8.46 0.25 -0.37
N PRO A 208 -8.14 -0.91 -0.96
CA PRO A 208 -7.10 -1.04 -1.98
C PRO A 208 -7.65 -0.71 -3.36
N ASP A 209 -7.23 0.41 -3.93
CA ASP A 209 -7.62 0.81 -5.28
C ASP A 209 -6.63 0.32 -6.31
N VAL A 210 -7.11 -0.36 -7.36
CA VAL A 210 -6.29 -0.90 -8.46
C VAL A 210 -4.93 -1.44 -7.95
N PRO A 211 -4.92 -2.34 -6.95
CA PRO A 211 -3.72 -2.68 -6.19
C PRO A 211 -2.63 -3.29 -7.07
N PHE A 212 -1.46 -2.67 -7.03
CA PHE A 212 -0.19 -3.21 -7.54
C PHE A 212 0.40 -4.22 -6.54
N LEU A 213 1.49 -4.90 -6.89
CA LEU A 213 2.18 -5.89 -6.04
C LEU A 213 1.32 -7.13 -5.75
N CYS A 214 0.48 -7.53 -6.69
CA CYS A 214 -0.39 -8.69 -6.56
C CYS A 214 -0.11 -9.69 -7.69
N HIS A 215 -0.03 -10.98 -7.34
CA HIS A 215 0.15 -12.11 -8.28
C HIS A 215 1.31 -11.86 -9.24
N PHE A 216 2.50 -11.66 -8.71
CA PHE A 216 3.70 -11.23 -9.45
C PHE A 216 4.00 -12.07 -10.68
N ARG A 217 3.90 -13.42 -10.59
CA ARG A 217 4.20 -14.28 -11.74
C ARG A 217 3.32 -13.93 -12.93
N ARG A 218 2.01 -13.90 -12.73
CA ARG A 218 1.08 -13.54 -13.79
C ARG A 218 1.27 -12.09 -14.25
N ALA A 219 1.47 -11.18 -13.32
CA ALA A 219 1.67 -9.77 -13.67
C ALA A 219 2.86 -9.58 -14.61
N VAL A 220 4.00 -10.22 -14.32
CA VAL A 220 5.21 -10.16 -15.15
C VAL A 220 5.01 -10.82 -16.52
N ASP A 221 4.18 -11.87 -16.58
CA ASP A 221 3.91 -12.58 -17.85
C ASP A 221 2.99 -11.77 -18.79
N ILE A 222 2.13 -10.89 -18.29
CA ILE A 222 1.11 -10.20 -19.11
C ILE A 222 1.24 -8.68 -19.16
N ALA A 223 1.95 -8.03 -18.22
CA ALA A 223 2.18 -6.58 -18.25
C ALA A 223 3.46 -6.27 -19.04
N ASP A 224 3.35 -5.38 -20.02
CA ASP A 224 4.46 -4.89 -20.85
C ASP A 224 5.02 -3.53 -20.40
N THR A 225 4.50 -3.01 -19.27
CA THR A 225 4.83 -1.69 -18.73
C THR A 225 5.54 -1.77 -17.38
N ASP A 226 6.15 -0.67 -16.97
CA ASP A 226 6.67 -0.52 -15.61
C ASP A 226 5.50 -0.30 -14.62
N PRO A 227 5.65 -0.76 -13.37
CA PRO A 227 6.89 -1.29 -12.74
C PRO A 227 7.14 -2.80 -12.91
N TYR A 228 6.19 -3.62 -13.38
CA TYR A 228 6.45 -5.05 -13.59
C TYR A 228 7.55 -5.30 -14.65
N GLY A 229 7.66 -4.43 -15.65
CA GLY A 229 8.73 -4.46 -16.65
C GLY A 229 10.15 -4.38 -16.09
N GLU A 230 10.35 -3.82 -14.90
CA GLU A 230 11.66 -3.84 -14.22
C GLU A 230 12.11 -5.28 -13.93
N ILE A 231 11.18 -6.16 -13.51
CA ILE A 231 11.44 -7.58 -13.24
C ILE A 231 11.76 -8.31 -14.56
N THR A 232 10.97 -8.05 -15.61
CA THR A 232 11.20 -8.64 -16.93
C THR A 232 12.59 -8.32 -17.47
N ARG A 233 13.02 -7.03 -17.38
CA ARG A 233 14.37 -6.62 -17.81
C ARG A 233 15.47 -7.26 -16.98
N TYR A 234 15.27 -7.40 -15.67
CA TYR A 234 16.22 -8.10 -14.80
C TYR A 234 16.39 -9.55 -15.22
N LEU A 235 15.30 -10.28 -15.41
CA LEU A 235 15.29 -11.70 -15.77
C LEU A 235 15.79 -11.93 -17.22
N ALA A 236 15.63 -10.96 -18.12
CA ALA A 236 16.19 -11.03 -19.46
C ALA A 236 17.73 -11.09 -19.44
N VAL A 237 18.37 -10.57 -18.40
CA VAL A 237 19.82 -10.64 -18.17
C VAL A 237 20.18 -11.85 -17.28
N HIS A 238 19.48 -12.03 -16.19
CA HIS A 238 19.74 -13.07 -15.17
C HIS A 238 18.81 -14.29 -15.38
N ARG A 239 18.97 -14.98 -16.50
CA ARG A 239 18.07 -16.05 -16.97
C ARG A 239 18.04 -17.28 -16.08
N ASP A 240 19.07 -17.50 -15.30
CA ASP A 240 19.24 -18.60 -14.34
C ASP A 240 18.62 -18.31 -12.97
N ARG A 241 18.02 -17.11 -12.78
CA ARG A 241 17.49 -16.63 -11.48
C ARG A 241 15.98 -16.61 -11.39
N VAL A 242 15.27 -17.11 -12.39
CA VAL A 242 13.80 -16.99 -12.49
C VAL A 242 13.11 -17.51 -11.22
N GLU A 243 13.41 -18.73 -10.81
CA GLU A 243 12.75 -19.34 -9.66
C GLU A 243 13.12 -18.61 -8.35
N GLN A 244 14.39 -18.23 -8.17
CA GLN A 244 14.84 -17.48 -6.99
C GLN A 244 14.15 -16.12 -6.89
N VAL A 245 13.95 -15.42 -8.01
CA VAL A 245 13.28 -14.13 -8.06
C VAL A 245 11.82 -14.25 -7.66
N PHE A 246 11.09 -15.23 -8.22
CA PHE A 246 9.68 -15.40 -7.87
C PHE A 246 9.48 -15.99 -6.46
N ASP A 247 10.42 -16.79 -5.97
CA ASP A 247 10.43 -17.21 -4.56
C ASP A 247 10.57 -15.99 -3.63
N THR A 248 11.50 -15.08 -3.91
CA THR A 248 11.63 -13.81 -3.16
C THR A 248 10.36 -12.98 -3.23
N LEU A 249 9.81 -12.76 -4.42
CA LEU A 249 8.61 -11.94 -4.63
C LEU A 249 7.36 -12.54 -3.97
N SER A 250 7.30 -13.86 -3.79
CA SER A 250 6.18 -14.52 -3.13
C SER A 250 5.99 -14.08 -1.67
N TYR A 251 7.08 -13.68 -0.98
CA TYR A 251 7.00 -13.09 0.37
C TYR A 251 6.40 -11.69 0.40
N LEU A 252 6.29 -11.04 -0.76
CA LEU A 252 5.87 -9.65 -0.90
C LEU A 252 4.56 -9.51 -1.67
N ASP A 253 3.97 -10.62 -2.08
CA ASP A 253 2.78 -10.66 -2.92
C ASP A 253 1.51 -10.34 -2.13
N GLY A 254 0.77 -9.30 -2.55
CA GLY A 254 -0.50 -8.89 -1.96
C GLY A 254 -1.52 -10.02 -1.90
N ALA A 255 -1.50 -10.94 -2.88
CA ALA A 255 -2.36 -12.11 -2.89
C ALA A 255 -2.00 -13.14 -1.80
N ASN A 256 -0.78 -13.11 -1.24
CA ASN A 256 -0.38 -13.94 -0.11
C ASN A 256 -0.66 -13.28 1.25
N PHE A 257 -0.79 -11.96 1.31
CA PHE A 257 -1.32 -11.27 2.51
C PHE A 257 -2.84 -11.41 2.62
N ALA A 258 -3.55 -11.43 1.50
CA ALA A 258 -5.01 -11.45 1.43
C ALA A 258 -5.70 -12.55 2.28
N PRO A 259 -5.22 -13.81 2.35
CA PRO A 259 -5.81 -14.85 3.21
C PRO A 259 -5.73 -14.55 4.71
N ARG A 260 -4.88 -13.62 5.14
CA ARG A 260 -4.67 -13.23 6.53
C ARG A 260 -5.49 -11.99 6.92
N ALA A 261 -5.97 -11.26 5.93
CA ALA A 261 -6.71 -10.03 6.11
C ALA A 261 -8.17 -10.31 6.51
N GLN A 262 -8.57 -9.89 7.71
CA GLN A 262 -9.90 -10.13 8.28
C GLN A 262 -10.81 -8.89 8.25
N ALA A 263 -10.23 -7.69 8.18
CA ALA A 263 -10.98 -6.44 8.15
C ALA A 263 -11.90 -6.37 6.91
N PRO A 264 -13.06 -5.71 6.97
CA PRO A 264 -13.86 -5.45 5.78
C PRO A 264 -13.05 -4.70 4.71
N ALA A 265 -13.23 -5.06 3.43
CA ALA A 265 -12.50 -4.44 2.34
C ALA A 265 -13.40 -3.95 1.19
N LEU A 266 -13.04 -2.79 0.64
CA LEU A 266 -13.59 -2.23 -0.59
C LEU A 266 -12.48 -2.08 -1.62
N PHE A 267 -12.41 -3.02 -2.56
CA PHE A 267 -11.48 -2.98 -3.69
C PHE A 267 -12.00 -2.11 -4.83
N SER A 268 -11.11 -1.70 -5.72
CA SER A 268 -11.47 -1.24 -7.05
C SER A 268 -10.59 -1.87 -8.13
N VAL A 269 -11.12 -1.94 -9.36
CA VAL A 269 -10.40 -2.44 -10.53
C VAL A 269 -10.82 -1.70 -11.79
N GLY A 270 -9.85 -1.32 -12.64
CA GLY A 270 -10.10 -0.83 -13.99
C GLY A 270 -9.93 -1.98 -14.98
N LEU A 271 -10.96 -2.29 -15.80
CA LEU A 271 -10.86 -3.43 -16.72
C LEU A 271 -9.92 -3.19 -17.92
N MET A 272 -9.51 -1.93 -18.14
CA MET A 272 -8.58 -1.54 -19.19
C MET A 272 -7.18 -1.22 -18.65
N ASP A 273 -6.90 -1.58 -17.40
CA ASP A 273 -5.65 -1.26 -16.71
C ASP A 273 -4.47 -2.09 -17.25
N PRO A 274 -3.47 -1.48 -17.92
CA PRO A 274 -2.30 -2.17 -18.42
C PRO A 274 -1.16 -2.27 -17.39
N ILE A 275 -1.26 -1.53 -16.28
CA ILE A 275 -0.23 -1.44 -15.23
C ILE A 275 -0.49 -2.46 -14.13
N CYS A 276 -1.74 -2.52 -13.64
CA CYS A 276 -2.21 -3.53 -12.70
C CYS A 276 -3.32 -4.36 -13.38
N PRO A 277 -2.94 -5.38 -14.18
CA PRO A 277 -3.92 -6.13 -14.95
C PRO A 277 -5.05 -6.68 -14.07
N PRO A 278 -6.32 -6.62 -14.51
CA PRO A 278 -7.48 -6.99 -13.70
C PRO A 278 -7.37 -8.35 -13.02
N SER A 279 -6.80 -9.36 -13.68
CA SER A 279 -6.66 -10.70 -13.09
C SER A 279 -5.72 -10.72 -11.87
N THR A 280 -4.77 -9.78 -11.77
CA THR A 280 -3.89 -9.67 -10.61
C THR A 280 -4.62 -9.08 -9.41
N VAL A 281 -5.50 -8.10 -9.66
CA VAL A 281 -6.39 -7.52 -8.64
C VAL A 281 -7.39 -8.56 -8.15
N PHE A 282 -8.04 -9.28 -9.07
CA PHE A 282 -8.97 -10.36 -8.74
C PHE A 282 -8.29 -11.52 -8.01
N ALA A 283 -7.00 -11.79 -8.24
CA ALA A 283 -6.27 -12.78 -7.48
C ALA A 283 -6.22 -12.43 -5.98
N ALA A 284 -5.89 -11.20 -5.64
CA ALA A 284 -5.92 -10.73 -4.25
C ALA A 284 -7.36 -10.69 -3.70
N TYR A 285 -8.32 -10.19 -4.49
CA TYR A 285 -9.73 -10.13 -4.10
C TYR A 285 -10.28 -11.52 -3.77
N HIS A 286 -10.12 -12.51 -4.63
CA HIS A 286 -10.65 -13.87 -4.37
C HIS A 286 -10.03 -14.52 -3.14
N ARG A 287 -8.75 -14.30 -2.89
CA ARG A 287 -8.02 -14.83 -1.73
C ARG A 287 -8.27 -14.07 -0.43
N TYR A 288 -8.82 -12.87 -0.47
CA TYR A 288 -9.09 -12.06 0.72
C TYR A 288 -10.08 -12.77 1.64
N ALA A 289 -9.74 -12.92 2.93
CA ALA A 289 -10.51 -13.75 3.85
C ALA A 289 -11.70 -13.01 4.49
N GLY A 290 -11.57 -11.71 4.77
CA GLY A 290 -12.63 -10.90 5.36
C GLY A 290 -13.80 -10.60 4.41
N GLU A 291 -14.83 -9.90 4.94
CA GLU A 291 -15.89 -9.32 4.09
C GLU A 291 -15.25 -8.46 3.01
N LYS A 292 -15.70 -8.60 1.76
CA LYS A 292 -15.07 -7.90 0.65
C LYS A 292 -16.07 -7.50 -0.42
N GLN A 293 -15.85 -6.32 -0.98
CA GLN A 293 -16.57 -5.78 -2.13
C GLN A 293 -15.55 -5.30 -3.16
N ILE A 294 -15.92 -5.26 -4.43
CA ILE A 294 -15.10 -4.71 -5.50
C ILE A 294 -15.94 -3.86 -6.45
N GLU A 295 -15.50 -2.62 -6.67
CA GLU A 295 -16.05 -1.73 -7.68
C GLU A 295 -15.32 -1.96 -9.00
N VAL A 296 -16.07 -2.27 -10.06
CA VAL A 296 -15.52 -2.59 -11.38
C VAL A 296 -15.75 -1.42 -12.34
N TYR A 297 -14.68 -0.79 -12.80
CA TYR A 297 -14.70 0.30 -13.75
C TYR A 297 -14.39 -0.23 -15.16
N GLY A 298 -15.46 -0.48 -15.94
CA GLY A 298 -15.39 -1.23 -17.19
C GLY A 298 -14.61 -0.56 -18.33
N PHE A 299 -14.44 0.76 -18.29
CA PHE A 299 -13.82 1.55 -19.37
C PHE A 299 -12.59 2.34 -18.90
N ASN A 300 -12.22 2.21 -17.63
CA ASN A 300 -11.10 2.90 -17.02
C ASN A 300 -9.83 2.06 -17.04
N GLN A 301 -8.70 2.76 -17.08
CA GLN A 301 -7.36 2.18 -16.98
C GLN A 301 -6.86 2.22 -15.53
N HIS A 302 -5.59 2.55 -15.34
CA HIS A 302 -4.94 2.58 -14.04
C HIS A 302 -5.46 3.69 -13.09
N GLU A 303 -6.12 4.68 -13.63
CA GLU A 303 -6.79 5.71 -12.83
C GLU A 303 -7.99 5.15 -12.03
N GLY A 304 -8.52 3.99 -12.41
CA GLY A 304 -9.67 3.36 -11.77
C GLY A 304 -10.88 4.30 -11.72
N GLY A 305 -11.56 4.36 -10.57
CA GLY A 305 -12.74 5.21 -10.38
C GLY A 305 -12.47 6.65 -9.97
N GLN A 306 -11.20 7.01 -9.68
CA GLN A 306 -10.81 8.36 -9.22
C GLN A 306 -11.75 8.92 -8.13
N GLU A 307 -12.33 10.11 -8.36
CA GLU A 307 -13.23 10.76 -7.38
C GLU A 307 -14.57 10.03 -7.21
N HIS A 308 -15.02 9.24 -8.19
CA HIS A 308 -16.17 8.35 -8.02
C HIS A 308 -15.87 7.25 -7.00
N GLN A 309 -14.69 6.64 -7.08
CA GLN A 309 -14.24 5.65 -6.10
C GLN A 309 -14.05 6.31 -4.72
N ARG A 310 -13.46 7.51 -4.66
CA ARG A 310 -13.31 8.27 -3.41
C ARG A 310 -14.66 8.53 -2.72
N ALA A 311 -15.67 8.90 -3.50
CA ALA A 311 -17.03 9.09 -2.97
C ALA A 311 -17.63 7.78 -2.42
N ARG A 312 -17.37 6.63 -3.09
CA ARG A 312 -17.75 5.31 -2.60
C ARG A 312 -17.05 4.96 -1.29
N GLN A 313 -15.75 5.20 -1.21
CA GLN A 313 -14.94 4.96 -0.01
C GLN A 313 -15.44 5.77 1.19
N LEU A 314 -15.74 7.06 0.99
CA LEU A 314 -16.25 7.94 2.05
C LEU A 314 -17.57 7.40 2.63
N GLY A 315 -18.54 7.04 1.79
CA GLY A 315 -19.80 6.46 2.25
C GLY A 315 -19.60 5.09 2.90
N TRP A 316 -18.81 4.22 2.27
CA TRP A 316 -18.56 2.86 2.76
C TRP A 316 -17.86 2.84 4.13
N LEU A 317 -16.90 3.74 4.34
CA LEU A 317 -16.18 3.81 5.62
C LEU A 317 -17.04 4.46 6.71
N ALA A 318 -17.87 5.47 6.38
CA ALA A 318 -18.75 6.13 7.35
C ALA A 318 -19.74 5.16 8.02
N ASP A 319 -20.14 4.09 7.33
CA ASP A 319 -21.02 3.05 7.87
C ASP A 319 -20.30 2.09 8.87
N ARG A 320 -18.97 2.23 9.07
CA ARG A 320 -18.13 1.29 9.83
C ARG A 320 -17.36 1.90 11.01
N VAL A 321 -17.41 3.23 11.16
CA VAL A 321 -16.64 3.97 12.18
C VAL A 321 -17.49 4.75 13.17
#